data_a789afdbc9c6ce75872f9625f660b7df
#
_entry.id   a789afdbc9c6ce75872f9625f660b7df
#
_cell.length_a   1.000
_cell.length_b   1.000
_cell.length_c   1.000
_cell.angle_alpha   90.00
_cell.angle_beta   90.00
_cell.angle_gamma   90.00
#
_symmetry.space_group_name_H-M   'P 1'
#
loop_
_entity.id
_entity.type
_entity.pdbx_description
1 polymer ?
#
loop_
_entity_poly.entity_id
_entity_poly.type
_entity_poly.pdbx_seq_one_letter_code
_entity_poly.pdbx_strand_id
1 'polypeptide(L)'
;MIVETMSDKELLAEIDNDFLEIAKFIVDIKYNTAYKKRLQWGRPKNGDFIIRINDWKSSNGNAYTYYIRTKDWNDFKKGLFMVCTVTFFRRNNAMNAIRILLDGDGDPSIEIFTSHFIDRYNQRFLKQPYLSRKEVVMKFIDRNDHLVIHKLESSKYDHNMMTGTNDGYIFGKFEDEQIKVYKTFVTREMLFGNQYDTADHLDELVIGAQNGVESNMFDIDKKMWELIQSEKVIPTLDDLQIALDMIEEGKEKKAKLERVGKEFDKEFLEKQNKYFLFVNGFDWSSGKIRDEDGTIINYPPLIELSRMILPV
;
A
#
# COMPACT_ATOMS: atom_id res chain seq x y z
N MET A 1 -18.12 -6.90 -12.10
CA MET A 1 -16.99 -7.66 -12.72
C MET A 1 -16.34 -6.80 -13.81
N ILE A 2 -15.03 -6.71 -13.78
CA ILE A 2 -14.25 -5.91 -14.74
C ILE A 2 -14.46 -6.43 -16.16
N VAL A 3 -14.86 -5.53 -17.08
CA VAL A 3 -15.11 -5.84 -18.50
C VAL A 3 -14.33 -4.89 -19.42
N GLU A 4 -14.16 -5.31 -20.68
CA GLU A 4 -13.30 -4.64 -21.66
C GLU A 4 -13.70 -3.19 -21.99
N THR A 5 -14.99 -2.87 -21.88
CA THR A 5 -15.57 -1.57 -22.25
C THR A 5 -15.51 -0.52 -21.16
N MET A 6 -15.11 -0.87 -19.94
CA MET A 6 -15.04 0.06 -18.82
C MET A 6 -14.03 1.18 -19.07
N SER A 7 -14.44 2.41 -18.78
CA SER A 7 -13.54 3.56 -18.64
C SER A 7 -12.63 3.41 -17.41
N ASP A 8 -11.59 4.24 -17.30
CA ASP A 8 -10.67 4.15 -16.16
C ASP A 8 -11.36 4.49 -14.83
N LYS A 9 -12.36 5.38 -14.85
CA LYS A 9 -13.19 5.68 -13.66
C LYS A 9 -14.12 4.55 -13.27
N GLU A 10 -14.69 3.85 -14.26
CA GLU A 10 -15.52 2.67 -13.99
C GLU A 10 -14.68 1.51 -13.45
N LEU A 11 -13.43 1.37 -13.93
CA LEU A 11 -12.48 0.41 -13.37
C LEU A 11 -12.16 0.70 -11.90
N LEU A 12 -11.92 1.98 -11.57
CA LEU A 12 -11.69 2.39 -10.17
C LEU A 12 -12.93 2.07 -9.31
N ALA A 13 -14.12 2.43 -9.77
CA ALA A 13 -15.35 2.17 -9.04
C ALA A 13 -15.63 0.67 -8.83
N GLU A 14 -15.30 -0.16 -9.83
CA GLU A 14 -15.43 -1.63 -9.71
C GLU A 14 -14.43 -2.20 -8.70
N ILE A 15 -13.20 -1.67 -8.66
CA ILE A 15 -12.18 -2.06 -7.68
C ILE A 15 -12.56 -1.58 -6.28
N ASP A 16 -13.13 -0.38 -6.15
CA ASP A 16 -13.62 0.14 -4.87
C ASP A 16 -14.72 -0.76 -4.28
N ASN A 17 -15.60 -1.32 -5.11
CA ASN A 17 -16.58 -2.31 -4.67
C ASN A 17 -15.95 -3.60 -4.09
N ASP A 18 -14.77 -4.00 -4.59
CA ASP A 18 -14.04 -5.17 -4.10
C ASP A 18 -13.06 -4.84 -2.97
N PHE A 19 -12.86 -3.55 -2.68
CA PHE A 19 -11.77 -3.06 -1.86
C PHE A 19 -11.77 -3.65 -0.44
N LEU A 20 -12.93 -3.76 0.19
CA LEU A 20 -13.04 -4.35 1.52
C LEU A 20 -12.62 -5.83 1.55
N GLU A 21 -12.95 -6.59 0.50
CA GLU A 21 -12.54 -7.99 0.40
C GLU A 21 -11.03 -8.11 0.14
N ILE A 22 -10.47 -7.22 -0.70
CA ILE A 22 -9.03 -7.14 -0.95
C ILE A 22 -8.28 -6.81 0.35
N ALA A 23 -8.72 -5.80 1.08
CA ALA A 23 -8.14 -5.38 2.35
C ALA A 23 -8.23 -6.50 3.40
N LYS A 24 -9.40 -7.16 3.52
CA LYS A 24 -9.58 -8.32 4.41
C LYS A 24 -8.63 -9.45 4.08
N PHE A 25 -8.46 -9.78 2.81
CA PHE A 25 -7.53 -10.83 2.38
C PHE A 25 -6.08 -10.49 2.72
N ILE A 26 -5.67 -9.22 2.56
CA ILE A 26 -4.33 -8.74 2.96
C ILE A 26 -4.14 -8.88 4.48
N VAL A 27 -5.15 -8.50 5.26
CA VAL A 27 -5.16 -8.64 6.74
C VAL A 27 -5.07 -10.11 7.14
N ASP A 28 -5.81 -10.99 6.49
CA ASP A 28 -5.74 -12.44 6.72
C ASP A 28 -4.32 -12.98 6.46
N ILE A 29 -3.69 -12.58 5.34
CA ILE A 29 -2.30 -12.95 5.06
C ILE A 29 -1.38 -12.44 6.19
N LYS A 30 -1.62 -11.22 6.68
CA LYS A 30 -0.74 -10.55 7.64
C LYS A 30 -0.85 -11.15 9.06
N TYR A 31 -2.04 -11.56 9.48
CA TYR A 31 -2.29 -11.95 10.87
C TYR A 31 -2.64 -13.44 11.05
N ASN A 32 -3.10 -14.14 10.02
CA ASN A 32 -3.46 -15.54 10.13
C ASN A 32 -2.22 -16.47 10.12
N THR A 33 -1.81 -16.93 11.31
CA THR A 33 -0.62 -17.78 11.49
C THR A 33 -0.70 -19.10 10.72
N ALA A 34 -1.88 -19.71 10.64
CA ALA A 34 -2.06 -20.97 9.93
C ALA A 34 -1.90 -20.77 8.41
N TYR A 35 -2.43 -19.67 7.89
CA TYR A 35 -2.28 -19.29 6.50
C TYR A 35 -0.82 -18.98 6.13
N LYS A 36 -0.12 -18.23 6.99
CA LYS A 36 1.32 -17.96 6.81
C LYS A 36 2.16 -19.25 6.78
N LYS A 37 1.91 -20.19 7.68
CA LYS A 37 2.60 -21.48 7.68
C LYS A 37 2.39 -22.26 6.37
N ARG A 38 1.18 -22.22 5.82
CA ARG A 38 0.87 -22.83 4.53
C ARG A 38 1.60 -22.14 3.36
N LEU A 39 1.70 -20.82 3.36
CA LEU A 39 2.43 -20.07 2.35
C LEU A 39 3.95 -20.28 2.43
N GLN A 40 4.46 -20.64 3.60
CA GLN A 40 5.89 -20.88 3.81
C GLN A 40 6.40 -22.17 3.18
N TRP A 41 5.54 -23.12 2.93
CA TRP A 41 5.95 -24.44 2.48
C TRP A 41 6.90 -24.36 1.26
N GLY A 42 8.10 -24.95 1.40
CA GLY A 42 9.12 -24.95 0.36
C GLY A 42 9.89 -23.63 0.15
N ARG A 43 9.71 -22.64 1.03
CA ARG A 43 10.39 -21.34 0.93
C ARG A 43 11.72 -21.34 1.72
N PRO A 44 12.73 -20.58 1.26
CA PRO A 44 13.99 -20.45 2.00
C PRO A 44 13.74 -19.79 3.35
N LYS A 45 14.53 -20.18 4.36
CA LYS A 45 14.42 -19.57 5.69
C LYS A 45 15.07 -18.20 5.78
N ASN A 46 16.13 -17.99 5.00
CA ASN A 46 16.92 -16.76 4.99
C ASN A 46 16.96 -16.19 3.57
N GLY A 47 17.07 -14.88 3.47
CA GLY A 47 17.12 -14.13 2.21
C GLY A 47 15.73 -13.73 1.69
N ASP A 48 15.71 -12.77 0.80
CA ASP A 48 14.51 -12.23 0.17
C ASP A 48 13.76 -13.33 -0.58
N PHE A 49 12.46 -13.35 -0.41
CA PHE A 49 11.61 -14.23 -1.19
C PHE A 49 10.26 -13.58 -1.53
N ILE A 50 9.67 -14.08 -2.59
CA ILE A 50 8.43 -13.60 -3.13
C ILE A 50 7.40 -14.72 -3.10
N ILE A 51 6.21 -14.39 -2.62
CA ILE A 51 5.05 -15.29 -2.67
C ILE A 51 4.05 -14.69 -3.67
N ARG A 52 3.57 -15.50 -4.60
CA ARG A 52 2.48 -15.13 -5.51
C ARG A 52 1.25 -15.96 -5.17
N ILE A 53 0.11 -15.28 -5.04
CA ILE A 53 -1.20 -15.90 -4.88
C ILE A 53 -1.99 -15.47 -6.12
N ASN A 54 -2.15 -16.41 -7.05
CA ASN A 54 -2.80 -16.15 -8.32
C ASN A 54 -4.30 -16.44 -8.24
N ASP A 55 -5.06 -15.70 -9.04
CA ASP A 55 -6.48 -15.97 -9.35
C ASP A 55 -7.37 -16.07 -8.11
N TRP A 56 -7.04 -15.31 -7.04
CA TRP A 56 -7.99 -15.06 -5.96
C TRP A 56 -9.18 -14.27 -6.52
N LYS A 57 -10.39 -14.66 -6.17
CA LYS A 57 -11.60 -14.04 -6.70
C LYS A 57 -12.38 -13.34 -5.60
N SER A 58 -12.83 -12.12 -5.89
CA SER A 58 -13.82 -11.42 -5.08
C SER A 58 -15.22 -12.02 -5.26
N SER A 59 -16.15 -11.62 -4.41
CA SER A 59 -17.58 -11.97 -4.53
C SER A 59 -18.19 -11.46 -5.85
N ASN A 60 -17.67 -10.35 -6.39
CA ASN A 60 -18.07 -9.78 -7.68
C ASN A 60 -17.46 -10.53 -8.89
N GLY A 61 -16.64 -11.57 -8.63
CA GLY A 61 -16.03 -12.42 -9.66
C GLY A 61 -14.77 -11.84 -10.32
N ASN A 62 -14.23 -10.74 -9.83
CA ASN A 62 -12.95 -10.21 -10.30
C ASN A 62 -11.79 -11.07 -9.78
N ALA A 63 -10.81 -11.30 -10.65
CA ALA A 63 -9.63 -12.09 -10.31
C ALA A 63 -8.43 -11.21 -9.99
N TYR A 64 -7.82 -11.44 -8.84
CA TYR A 64 -6.67 -10.70 -8.35
C TYR A 64 -5.46 -11.63 -8.14
N THR A 65 -4.28 -11.10 -8.39
CA THR A 65 -3.00 -11.72 -8.06
C THR A 65 -2.35 -10.90 -6.96
N TYR A 66 -2.05 -11.53 -5.84
CA TYR A 66 -1.29 -10.91 -4.75
C TYR A 66 0.18 -11.26 -4.89
N TYR A 67 0.99 -10.25 -4.77
CA TYR A 67 2.43 -10.31 -4.83
C TYR A 67 2.99 -9.83 -3.50
N ILE A 68 3.59 -10.76 -2.74
CA ILE A 68 4.07 -10.51 -1.39
C ILE A 68 5.58 -10.63 -1.41
N ARG A 69 6.27 -9.55 -1.03
CA ARG A 69 7.72 -9.50 -0.91
C ARG A 69 8.12 -9.32 0.55
N THR A 70 9.08 -10.10 1.00
CA THR A 70 9.63 -10.02 2.34
C THR A 70 11.12 -10.30 2.32
N LYS A 71 11.84 -9.68 3.26
CA LYS A 71 13.30 -9.83 3.40
C LYS A 71 13.69 -11.24 3.85
N ASP A 72 12.93 -11.79 4.77
CA ASP A 72 13.15 -13.15 5.25
C ASP A 72 11.88 -13.73 5.90
N TRP A 73 11.99 -14.98 6.36
CA TRP A 73 10.87 -15.65 7.01
C TRP A 73 10.50 -15.08 8.39
N ASN A 74 11.44 -14.51 9.13
CA ASN A 74 11.14 -13.91 10.43
C ASN A 74 10.32 -12.65 10.26
N ASP A 75 10.68 -11.83 9.27
CA ASP A 75 9.92 -10.65 8.91
C ASP A 75 8.52 -11.01 8.38
N PHE A 76 8.43 -12.04 7.54
CA PHE A 76 7.13 -12.54 7.10
C PHE A 76 6.24 -12.99 8.27
N LYS A 77 6.80 -13.71 9.26
CA LYS A 77 6.05 -14.09 10.47
C LYS A 77 5.52 -12.90 11.26
N LYS A 78 6.33 -11.84 11.37
CA LYS A 78 5.97 -10.61 12.08
C LYS A 78 4.96 -9.74 11.31
N GLY A 79 4.63 -10.10 10.05
CA GLY A 79 3.79 -9.29 9.19
C GLY A 79 4.53 -8.13 8.51
N LEU A 80 5.87 -8.13 8.57
CA LEU A 80 6.73 -7.14 7.93
C LEU A 80 6.97 -7.56 6.48
N PHE A 81 6.05 -7.23 5.60
CA PHE A 81 6.13 -7.54 4.18
C PHE A 81 5.29 -6.57 3.36
N MET A 82 5.69 -6.35 2.13
CA MET A 82 4.92 -5.58 1.15
C MET A 82 3.92 -6.49 0.45
N VAL A 83 2.72 -5.98 0.22
CA VAL A 83 1.72 -6.63 -0.61
C VAL A 83 1.38 -5.71 -1.78
N CYS A 84 1.52 -6.24 -2.99
CA CYS A 84 1.06 -5.60 -4.20
C CYS A 84 -0.09 -6.43 -4.78
N THR A 85 -1.22 -5.80 -5.02
CA THR A 85 -2.40 -6.43 -5.62
C THR A 85 -2.51 -6.03 -7.08
N VAL A 86 -2.65 -7.01 -7.96
CA VAL A 86 -2.72 -6.80 -9.40
C VAL A 86 -3.91 -7.55 -9.99
N THR A 87 -4.65 -6.88 -10.87
CA THR A 87 -5.65 -7.54 -11.71
C THR A 87 -5.31 -7.34 -13.19
N PHE A 88 -5.74 -8.29 -14.02
CA PHE A 88 -5.50 -8.28 -15.45
C PHE A 88 -6.86 -8.22 -16.18
N PHE A 89 -6.94 -7.35 -17.17
CA PHE A 89 -8.14 -7.19 -17.98
C PHE A 89 -7.80 -6.99 -19.45
N ARG A 90 -8.79 -7.16 -20.30
CA ARG A 90 -8.64 -6.86 -21.73
C ARG A 90 -9.24 -5.50 -22.06
N ARG A 91 -8.59 -4.77 -22.95
CA ARG A 91 -9.10 -3.54 -23.59
C ARG A 91 -8.60 -3.53 -25.03
N ASN A 92 -9.51 -3.38 -25.99
CA ASN A 92 -9.19 -3.45 -27.42
C ASN A 92 -8.46 -4.76 -27.80
N ASN A 93 -8.96 -5.87 -27.32
CA ASN A 93 -8.38 -7.22 -27.50
C ASN A 93 -6.96 -7.39 -26.95
N ALA A 94 -6.42 -6.42 -26.24
CA ALA A 94 -5.09 -6.48 -25.66
C ALA A 94 -5.13 -6.57 -24.13
N MET A 95 -4.23 -7.36 -23.54
CA MET A 95 -4.12 -7.49 -22.10
C MET A 95 -3.47 -6.25 -21.52
N ASN A 96 -4.13 -5.67 -20.52
CA ASN A 96 -3.64 -4.60 -19.64
C ASN A 96 -3.60 -5.13 -18.21
N ALA A 97 -2.97 -4.38 -17.32
CA ALA A 97 -2.94 -4.72 -15.90
C ALA A 97 -3.27 -3.49 -15.06
N ILE A 98 -3.81 -3.71 -13.87
CA ILE A 98 -4.04 -2.69 -12.88
C ILE A 98 -3.30 -3.10 -11.61
N ARG A 99 -2.41 -2.24 -11.11
CA ARG A 99 -1.88 -2.33 -9.76
C ARG A 99 -2.76 -1.50 -8.85
N ILE A 100 -3.20 -2.10 -7.76
CA ILE A 100 -4.03 -1.45 -6.75
C ILE A 100 -3.12 -1.01 -5.63
N LEU A 101 -3.20 0.27 -5.30
CA LEU A 101 -2.50 0.89 -4.19
C LEU A 101 -3.52 1.28 -3.13
N LEU A 102 -3.09 1.22 -1.88
CA LEU A 102 -3.83 1.75 -0.75
C LEU A 102 -3.15 3.06 -0.38
N ASP A 103 -3.86 4.16 -0.47
CA ASP A 103 -3.33 5.43 0.03
C ASP A 103 -3.43 5.53 1.55
N GLY A 104 -2.82 6.59 2.12
CA GLY A 104 -2.78 6.80 3.56
C GLY A 104 -4.15 7.08 4.18
N ASP A 105 -5.13 7.47 3.37
CA ASP A 105 -6.50 7.77 3.79
C ASP A 105 -7.43 6.56 3.67
N GLY A 106 -6.91 5.45 3.12
CA GLY A 106 -7.64 4.19 2.99
C GLY A 106 -8.50 4.09 1.74
N ASP A 107 -8.41 5.02 0.82
CA ASP A 107 -9.09 4.96 -0.47
C ASP A 107 -8.23 4.24 -1.52
N PRO A 108 -8.82 3.43 -2.40
CA PRO A 108 -8.08 2.76 -3.45
C PRO A 108 -7.59 3.75 -4.50
N SER A 109 -6.35 3.60 -4.91
CA SER A 109 -5.82 4.23 -6.11
C SER A 109 -5.32 3.17 -7.08
N ILE A 110 -5.39 3.44 -8.37
CA ILE A 110 -5.04 2.48 -9.40
C ILE A 110 -3.96 2.99 -10.35
N GLU A 111 -3.07 2.08 -10.71
CA GLU A 111 -2.08 2.28 -11.75
C GLU A 111 -2.36 1.31 -12.89
N ILE A 112 -2.72 1.86 -14.04
CA ILE A 112 -3.08 1.11 -15.23
C ILE A 112 -1.85 0.96 -16.12
N PHE A 113 -1.35 -0.25 -16.27
CA PHE A 113 -0.30 -0.62 -17.21
C PHE A 113 -0.95 -1.00 -18.54
N THR A 114 -0.87 -0.12 -19.54
CA THR A 114 -1.44 -0.40 -20.86
C THR A 114 -0.67 -1.51 -21.58
N SER A 115 -1.31 -2.22 -22.49
CA SER A 115 -0.63 -3.22 -23.31
C SER A 115 0.58 -2.67 -24.06
N HIS A 116 0.49 -1.41 -24.52
CA HIS A 116 1.61 -0.74 -25.19
C HIS A 116 2.79 -0.52 -24.24
N PHE A 117 2.53 -0.09 -22.99
CA PHE A 117 3.57 0.02 -21.96
C PHE A 117 4.25 -1.34 -21.73
N ILE A 118 3.46 -2.40 -21.55
CA ILE A 118 3.95 -3.75 -21.27
C ILE A 118 4.87 -4.24 -22.41
N ASP A 119 4.41 -4.06 -23.65
CA ASP A 119 5.19 -4.43 -24.83
C ASP A 119 6.48 -3.63 -24.95
N ARG A 120 6.43 -2.31 -24.69
CA ARG A 120 7.62 -1.44 -24.73
C ARG A 120 8.62 -1.74 -23.64
N TYR A 121 8.17 -2.02 -22.42
CA TYR A 121 9.07 -2.45 -21.34
C TYR A 121 9.78 -3.74 -21.69
N ASN A 122 9.06 -4.75 -22.20
CA ASN A 122 9.71 -5.97 -22.64
C ASN A 122 10.68 -5.74 -23.81
N GLN A 123 10.26 -5.00 -24.83
CA GLN A 123 11.07 -4.75 -26.02
C GLN A 123 12.36 -3.97 -25.72
N ARG A 124 12.27 -2.95 -24.87
CA ARG A 124 13.35 -1.99 -24.63
C ARG A 124 14.28 -2.41 -23.52
N PHE A 125 13.74 -3.05 -22.50
CA PHE A 125 14.48 -3.38 -21.27
C PHE A 125 14.67 -4.89 -21.07
N LEU A 126 13.59 -5.67 -20.88
CA LEU A 126 13.74 -7.09 -20.59
C LEU A 126 14.32 -7.89 -21.77
N LYS A 127 13.96 -7.52 -22.99
CA LYS A 127 14.39 -8.18 -24.25
C LYS A 127 14.13 -9.69 -24.25
N GLN A 128 13.00 -10.10 -23.69
CA GLN A 128 12.59 -11.50 -23.53
C GLN A 128 11.27 -11.78 -24.30
N PRO A 129 11.32 -11.98 -25.64
CA PRO A 129 10.14 -12.05 -26.48
C PRO A 129 9.23 -13.25 -26.20
N TYR A 130 9.72 -14.25 -25.47
CA TYR A 130 8.94 -15.44 -25.08
C TYR A 130 8.06 -15.22 -23.85
N LEU A 131 8.20 -14.09 -23.13
CA LEU A 131 7.36 -13.82 -21.97
C LEU A 131 5.94 -13.39 -22.37
N SER A 132 4.97 -13.93 -21.69
CA SER A 132 3.60 -13.40 -21.74
C SER A 132 3.55 -12.01 -21.10
N ARG A 133 2.55 -11.19 -21.50
CA ARG A 133 2.35 -9.85 -20.88
C ARG A 133 2.16 -9.93 -19.37
N LYS A 134 1.51 -10.98 -18.86
CA LYS A 134 1.37 -11.20 -17.41
C LYS A 134 2.74 -11.35 -16.73
N GLU A 135 3.63 -12.14 -17.31
CA GLU A 135 4.98 -12.32 -16.79
C GLU A 135 5.83 -11.03 -16.87
N VAL A 136 5.65 -10.26 -17.96
CA VAL A 136 6.32 -8.96 -18.12
C VAL A 136 5.89 -7.98 -17.01
N VAL A 137 4.59 -7.87 -16.72
CA VAL A 137 4.06 -7.03 -15.65
C VAL A 137 4.61 -7.47 -14.29
N MET A 138 4.63 -8.78 -14.04
CA MET A 138 5.15 -9.30 -12.77
C MET A 138 6.64 -9.04 -12.60
N LYS A 139 7.42 -9.14 -13.68
CA LYS A 139 8.85 -8.77 -13.66
C LYS A 139 9.05 -7.26 -13.47
N PHE A 140 8.17 -6.43 -14.06
CA PHE A 140 8.22 -4.99 -13.85
C PHE A 140 7.99 -4.64 -12.37
N ILE A 141 6.96 -5.18 -11.76
CA ILE A 141 6.62 -4.96 -10.35
C ILE A 141 7.73 -5.46 -9.42
N ASP A 142 8.33 -6.62 -9.75
CA ASP A 142 9.43 -7.20 -8.97
C ASP A 142 10.68 -6.31 -8.93
N ARG A 143 10.94 -5.60 -10.01
CA ARG A 143 12.13 -4.77 -10.19
C ARG A 143 11.91 -3.31 -9.80
N ASN A 144 10.67 -2.83 -9.88
CA ASN A 144 10.29 -1.43 -9.75
C ASN A 144 9.21 -1.26 -8.67
N ASP A 145 9.56 -1.53 -7.43
CA ASP A 145 8.69 -1.37 -6.27
C ASP A 145 8.48 0.12 -5.91
N HIS A 146 9.43 0.98 -6.27
CA HIS A 146 9.34 2.43 -6.08
C HIS A 146 9.14 3.14 -7.42
N LEU A 147 8.05 3.89 -7.50
CA LEU A 147 7.72 4.72 -8.64
C LEU A 147 7.63 6.17 -8.17
N VAL A 148 8.49 7.02 -8.72
CA VAL A 148 8.49 8.46 -8.42
C VAL A 148 7.85 9.20 -9.57
N ILE A 149 6.75 9.91 -9.30
CA ILE A 149 5.93 10.56 -10.31
C ILE A 149 6.22 12.06 -10.33
N HIS A 150 6.50 12.57 -11.52
CA HIS A 150 6.61 14.00 -11.82
C HIS A 150 5.50 14.42 -12.78
N LYS A 151 4.70 15.41 -12.39
CA LYS A 151 3.66 16.00 -13.26
C LYS A 151 4.32 16.94 -14.25
N LEU A 152 4.01 16.78 -15.53
CA LEU A 152 4.52 17.64 -16.60
C LEU A 152 3.56 18.80 -16.85
N GLU A 153 4.07 20.02 -16.88
CA GLU A 153 3.26 21.23 -17.08
C GLU A 153 2.67 21.33 -18.50
N SER A 154 3.39 20.81 -19.49
CA SER A 154 2.89 20.71 -20.86
C SER A 154 3.54 19.56 -21.62
N SER A 155 2.76 18.85 -22.41
CA SER A 155 3.26 17.81 -23.29
C SER A 155 2.65 17.94 -24.68
N LYS A 156 3.49 17.81 -25.72
CA LYS A 156 3.06 17.71 -27.13
C LYS A 156 2.22 16.44 -27.40
N TYR A 157 2.35 15.46 -26.52
CA TYR A 157 1.67 14.19 -26.59
C TYR A 157 0.68 14.10 -25.43
N ASP A 158 -0.31 13.26 -25.52
CA ASP A 158 -1.30 13.02 -24.45
C ASP A 158 -0.64 12.34 -23.23
N HIS A 159 0.46 12.96 -22.74
CA HIS A 159 1.21 12.60 -21.55
C HIS A 159 1.37 13.82 -20.67
N ASN A 160 0.90 13.76 -19.44
CA ASN A 160 1.05 14.82 -18.44
C ASN A 160 1.85 14.34 -17.20
N MET A 161 2.48 13.18 -17.30
CA MET A 161 3.39 12.70 -16.25
C MET A 161 4.59 11.95 -16.84
N MET A 162 5.71 12.04 -16.12
CA MET A 162 6.88 11.21 -16.26
C MET A 162 7.16 10.52 -14.91
N THR A 163 7.41 9.23 -14.93
CA THR A 163 7.65 8.45 -13.73
C THR A 163 9.04 7.82 -13.81
N GLY A 164 9.87 8.09 -12.80
CA GLY A 164 11.15 7.42 -12.60
C GLY A 164 10.97 6.04 -12.00
N THR A 165 11.75 5.08 -12.48
CA THR A 165 11.80 3.70 -11.99
C THR A 165 13.25 3.20 -11.97
N ASN A 166 13.52 2.07 -11.35
CA ASN A 166 14.87 1.47 -11.36
C ASN A 166 15.37 1.12 -12.75
N ASP A 167 14.47 0.83 -13.67
CA ASP A 167 14.81 0.31 -14.99
C ASP A 167 14.76 1.39 -16.09
N GLY A 168 14.29 2.60 -15.79
CA GLY A 168 14.13 3.71 -16.71
C GLY A 168 12.91 4.58 -16.41
N TYR A 169 12.24 5.09 -17.44
CA TYR A 169 11.20 6.08 -17.29
C TYR A 169 9.91 5.67 -17.98
N ILE A 170 8.80 6.08 -17.40
CA ILE A 170 7.47 5.83 -17.92
C ILE A 170 6.81 7.16 -18.26
N PHE A 171 6.27 7.28 -19.45
CA PHE A 171 5.38 8.37 -19.81
C PHE A 171 3.93 7.89 -19.76
N GLY A 172 3.09 8.73 -19.20
CA GLY A 172 1.70 8.38 -19.00
C GLY A 172 0.79 9.56 -18.77
N LYS A 173 -0.40 9.26 -18.28
CA LYS A 173 -1.42 10.23 -17.97
C LYS A 173 -1.79 10.13 -16.50
N PHE A 174 -1.74 11.24 -15.83
CA PHE A 174 -2.30 11.44 -14.51
C PHE A 174 -3.72 11.99 -14.72
N GLU A 175 -4.73 11.17 -14.54
CA GLU A 175 -6.12 11.62 -14.74
C GLU A 175 -6.64 12.36 -13.52
N ASP A 176 -6.40 11.79 -12.34
CA ASP A 176 -6.65 12.38 -11.03
C ASP A 176 -5.72 11.74 -9.99
N GLU A 177 -5.89 12.04 -8.70
CA GLU A 177 -5.03 11.51 -7.65
C GLU A 177 -5.12 9.99 -7.50
N GLN A 178 -6.24 9.41 -7.86
CA GLN A 178 -6.50 7.98 -7.74
C GLN A 178 -6.22 7.18 -9.02
N ILE A 179 -6.08 7.84 -10.20
CA ILE A 179 -5.93 7.14 -11.48
C ILE A 179 -4.67 7.58 -12.22
N LYS A 180 -3.74 6.66 -12.40
CA LYS A 180 -2.50 6.84 -13.15
C LYS A 180 -2.45 5.83 -14.29
N VAL A 181 -2.25 6.30 -15.53
CA VAL A 181 -2.22 5.45 -16.73
C VAL A 181 -0.83 5.47 -17.32
N TYR A 182 -0.12 4.35 -17.26
CA TYR A 182 1.22 4.18 -17.82
C TYR A 182 1.11 3.77 -19.30
N LYS A 183 1.55 4.65 -20.19
CA LYS A 183 1.36 4.49 -21.64
C LYS A 183 2.57 3.93 -22.35
N THR A 184 3.78 4.36 -22.00
CA THR A 184 4.99 3.86 -22.66
C THR A 184 6.19 3.87 -21.72
N PHE A 185 7.14 2.98 -21.98
CA PHE A 185 8.42 2.90 -21.28
C PHE A 185 9.56 3.34 -22.20
N VAL A 186 10.52 4.10 -21.67
CA VAL A 186 11.74 4.54 -22.36
C VAL A 186 12.96 4.32 -21.46
N THR A 187 14.11 4.03 -22.08
CA THR A 187 15.40 4.03 -21.40
C THR A 187 16.00 5.46 -21.46
N ARG A 188 17.03 5.71 -20.68
CA ARG A 188 17.66 7.03 -20.60
C ARG A 188 18.16 7.52 -21.97
N GLU A 189 18.71 6.62 -22.78
CA GLU A 189 19.26 6.93 -24.11
C GLU A 189 18.19 7.36 -25.12
N MET A 190 16.92 7.15 -24.80
CA MET A 190 15.78 7.50 -25.65
C MET A 190 15.16 8.85 -25.28
N LEU A 191 15.66 9.49 -24.24
CA LEU A 191 15.20 10.82 -23.82
C LEU A 191 15.75 11.91 -24.78
N PHE A 192 15.12 13.05 -24.80
CA PHE A 192 15.53 14.20 -25.60
C PHE A 192 15.16 15.54 -24.94
N GLY A 193 15.97 16.58 -25.19
CA GLY A 193 15.72 17.94 -24.73
C GLY A 193 15.60 18.03 -23.20
N ASN A 194 14.61 18.74 -22.73
CA ASN A 194 14.35 18.97 -21.30
C ASN A 194 13.92 17.71 -20.52
N GLN A 195 13.69 16.58 -21.18
CA GLN A 195 13.41 15.33 -20.49
C GLN A 195 14.61 14.84 -19.67
N TYR A 196 15.84 15.21 -20.05
CA TYR A 196 17.04 14.87 -19.27
C TYR A 196 17.05 15.53 -17.90
N ASP A 197 16.68 16.81 -17.81
CA ASP A 197 16.65 17.53 -16.52
C ASP A 197 15.64 16.90 -15.57
N THR A 198 14.46 16.55 -16.11
CA THR A 198 13.44 15.82 -15.33
C THR A 198 13.93 14.43 -14.92
N ALA A 199 14.64 13.73 -15.81
CA ALA A 199 15.17 12.40 -15.53
C ALA A 199 16.25 12.44 -14.42
N ASP A 200 17.16 13.42 -14.45
CA ASP A 200 18.17 13.59 -13.42
C ASP A 200 17.56 13.78 -12.05
N HIS A 201 16.54 14.63 -11.95
CA HIS A 201 15.78 14.85 -10.73
C HIS A 201 15.06 13.57 -10.25
N LEU A 202 14.43 12.84 -11.18
CA LEU A 202 13.76 11.58 -10.86
C LEU A 202 14.74 10.51 -10.40
N ASP A 203 15.92 10.40 -11.02
CA ASP A 203 16.97 9.45 -10.63
C ASP A 203 17.43 9.71 -9.19
N GLU A 204 17.65 10.98 -8.81
CA GLU A 204 17.99 11.34 -7.44
C GLU A 204 16.90 10.93 -6.46
N LEU A 205 15.63 11.14 -6.80
CA LEU A 205 14.50 10.77 -5.95
C LEU A 205 14.31 9.24 -5.85
N VAL A 206 14.50 8.50 -6.97
CA VAL A 206 14.44 7.03 -6.97
C VAL A 206 15.56 6.45 -6.12
N ILE A 207 16.80 6.95 -6.26
CA ILE A 207 17.94 6.56 -5.41
C ILE A 207 17.67 6.93 -3.95
N GLY A 208 17.12 8.10 -3.69
CA GLY A 208 16.72 8.53 -2.34
C GLY A 208 15.66 7.62 -1.74
N ALA A 209 14.66 7.24 -2.52
CA ALA A 209 13.62 6.29 -2.10
C ALA A 209 14.19 4.89 -1.84
N GLN A 210 15.09 4.40 -2.70
CA GLN A 210 15.78 3.12 -2.51
C GLN A 210 16.66 3.12 -1.26
N ASN A 211 17.51 4.13 -1.10
CA ASN A 211 18.36 4.29 0.07
C ASN A 211 17.54 4.48 1.34
N GLY A 212 16.41 5.18 1.21
CA GLY A 212 15.38 5.29 2.23
C GLY A 212 14.79 3.92 2.60
N VAL A 213 14.61 3.03 1.66
CA VAL A 213 14.02 1.69 1.84
C VAL A 213 15.05 0.64 2.19
N GLU A 214 16.22 0.60 1.54
CA GLU A 214 17.29 -0.36 1.86
C GLU A 214 17.94 -0.11 3.21
N SER A 215 18.07 1.17 3.63
CA SER A 215 18.49 1.49 4.99
C SER A 215 17.32 1.49 5.97
N ASN A 216 16.07 1.53 5.54
CA ASN A 216 15.01 2.13 6.33
C ASN A 216 13.59 1.57 6.20
N MET A 217 13.27 0.55 5.41
CA MET A 217 11.92 -0.01 5.61
C MET A 217 11.78 -0.62 7.02
N PHE A 218 12.88 -1.09 7.58
CA PHE A 218 12.96 -1.63 8.94
C PHE A 218 13.50 -0.60 9.96
N ASP A 219 14.41 0.29 9.57
CA ASP A 219 14.88 1.40 10.42
C ASP A 219 13.97 2.62 10.36
N ILE A 220 13.20 2.86 9.28
CA ILE A 220 12.10 3.85 9.27
C ILE A 220 11.00 3.39 10.18
N ASP A 221 10.54 2.15 10.12
CA ASP A 221 9.57 1.65 11.09
C ASP A 221 10.12 1.73 12.52
N LYS A 222 11.40 1.41 12.71
CA LYS A 222 12.03 1.52 14.02
C LYS A 222 12.30 2.97 14.41
N LYS A 223 12.87 3.80 13.53
CA LYS A 223 13.11 5.23 13.79
C LYS A 223 11.84 6.06 13.80
N MET A 224 10.87 5.81 12.92
CA MET A 224 9.54 6.39 13.04
C MET A 224 8.85 5.92 14.31
N TRP A 225 9.00 4.66 14.69
CA TRP A 225 8.50 4.16 15.96
C TRP A 225 9.22 4.80 17.15
N GLU A 226 10.54 4.96 17.10
CA GLU A 226 11.33 5.68 18.10
C GLU A 226 11.00 7.18 18.10
N LEU A 227 10.79 7.81 16.94
CA LEU A 227 10.35 9.21 16.81
C LEU A 227 8.89 9.38 17.30
N ILE A 228 7.99 8.51 16.91
CA ILE A 228 6.63 8.46 17.43
C ILE A 228 6.63 8.22 18.93
N GLN A 229 7.56 7.43 19.46
CA GLN A 229 7.72 7.22 20.91
C GLN A 229 8.35 8.44 21.61
N SER A 230 9.28 9.14 20.97
CA SER A 230 9.93 10.34 21.51
C SER A 230 9.08 11.61 21.41
N GLU A 231 8.17 11.67 20.45
CA GLU A 231 7.22 12.76 20.27
C GLU A 231 5.85 12.48 20.89
N LYS A 232 5.69 11.33 21.55
CA LYS A 232 4.43 11.01 22.22
C LYS A 232 4.11 12.07 23.27
N VAL A 233 3.00 12.69 23.06
CA VAL A 233 2.44 13.69 23.98
C VAL A 233 1.93 12.95 25.22
N ILE A 234 2.22 13.50 26.39
CA ILE A 234 1.60 13.00 27.62
C ILE A 234 0.11 13.33 27.54
N PRO A 235 -0.78 12.31 27.63
CA PRO A 235 -2.22 12.53 27.47
C PRO A 235 -2.80 13.37 28.59
N THR A 236 -3.90 14.06 28.30
CA THR A 236 -4.77 14.68 29.28
C THR A 236 -5.85 13.69 29.76
N LEU A 237 -6.61 14.07 30.77
CA LEU A 237 -7.80 13.31 31.20
C LEU A 237 -8.86 13.25 30.09
N ASP A 238 -9.00 14.34 29.32
CA ASP A 238 -9.92 14.36 28.18
C ASP A 238 -9.47 13.40 27.08
N ASP A 239 -8.18 13.33 26.75
CA ASP A 239 -7.65 12.37 25.79
C ASP A 239 -7.89 10.92 26.24
N LEU A 240 -7.76 10.65 27.55
CA LEU A 240 -8.08 9.35 28.12
C LEU A 240 -9.57 9.02 27.97
N GLN A 241 -10.46 9.98 28.25
CA GLN A 241 -11.89 9.76 28.08
C GLN A 241 -12.24 9.50 26.61
N ILE A 242 -11.69 10.29 25.67
CA ILE A 242 -11.88 10.08 24.22
C ILE A 242 -11.43 8.67 23.81
N ALA A 243 -10.27 8.21 24.28
CA ALA A 243 -9.79 6.86 23.96
C ALA A 243 -10.76 5.77 24.47
N LEU A 244 -11.25 5.90 25.70
CA LEU A 244 -12.21 4.97 26.28
C LEU A 244 -13.54 4.96 25.52
N ASP A 245 -14.06 6.12 25.16
CA ASP A 245 -15.30 6.26 24.39
C ASP A 245 -15.16 5.60 23.00
N MET A 246 -14.03 5.81 22.32
CA MET A 246 -13.75 5.16 21.03
C MET A 246 -13.68 3.63 21.13
N ILE A 247 -13.15 3.09 22.24
CA ILE A 247 -13.13 1.64 22.52
C ILE A 247 -14.55 1.13 22.68
N GLU A 248 -15.36 1.82 23.45
CA GLU A 248 -16.76 1.41 23.72
C GLU A 248 -17.61 1.44 22.45
N GLU A 249 -17.52 2.52 21.68
CA GLU A 249 -18.16 2.59 20.36
C GLU A 249 -17.70 1.47 19.41
N GLY A 250 -16.40 1.18 19.39
CA GLY A 250 -15.84 0.08 18.58
C GLY A 250 -16.41 -1.29 18.97
N LYS A 251 -16.53 -1.55 20.28
CA LYS A 251 -17.12 -2.78 20.82
C LYS A 251 -18.60 -2.92 20.47
N GLU A 252 -19.37 -1.84 20.64
CA GLU A 252 -20.81 -1.82 20.31
C GLU A 252 -21.04 -2.07 18.82
N LYS A 253 -20.25 -1.40 17.96
CA LYS A 253 -20.37 -1.57 16.53
C LYS A 253 -19.97 -2.96 16.08
N LYS A 254 -18.89 -3.52 16.62
CA LYS A 254 -18.48 -4.90 16.38
C LYS A 254 -19.59 -5.89 16.75
N ALA A 255 -20.16 -5.75 17.95
CA ALA A 255 -21.28 -6.60 18.38
C ALA A 255 -22.52 -6.48 17.48
N LYS A 256 -22.79 -5.28 16.93
CA LYS A 256 -23.87 -5.05 15.98
C LYS A 256 -23.61 -5.72 14.63
N LEU A 257 -22.38 -5.63 14.13
CA LEU A 257 -21.96 -6.29 12.87
C LEU A 257 -22.03 -7.81 12.99
N GLU A 258 -21.56 -8.37 14.10
CA GLU A 258 -21.64 -9.81 14.40
C GLU A 258 -23.09 -10.32 14.41
N ARG A 259 -24.03 -9.56 15.00
CA ARG A 259 -25.47 -9.91 15.03
C ARG A 259 -26.11 -9.98 13.64
N VAL A 260 -25.62 -9.19 12.67
CA VAL A 260 -26.13 -9.19 11.30
C VAL A 260 -25.29 -10.06 10.36
N GLY A 261 -24.34 -10.86 10.89
CA GLY A 261 -23.48 -11.74 10.09
C GLY A 261 -22.44 -11.01 9.23
N LYS A 262 -22.15 -9.74 9.55
CA LYS A 262 -21.08 -8.96 8.91
C LYS A 262 -19.92 -8.82 9.89
N GLU A 263 -18.72 -9.17 9.45
CA GLU A 263 -17.52 -9.01 10.28
C GLU A 263 -17.02 -7.57 10.33
N PHE A 264 -17.06 -6.86 9.19
CA PHE A 264 -16.59 -5.47 9.06
C PHE A 264 -17.40 -4.71 8.00
N ASP A 265 -17.51 -3.39 8.18
CA ASP A 265 -17.96 -2.46 7.16
C ASP A 265 -16.99 -1.26 7.07
N LYS A 266 -17.14 -0.40 6.02
CA LYS A 266 -16.28 0.76 5.79
C LYS A 266 -16.20 1.69 7.01
N GLU A 267 -17.35 1.98 7.61
CA GLU A 267 -17.45 2.85 8.80
C GLU A 267 -16.72 2.27 10.02
N PHE A 268 -16.77 0.95 10.21
CA PHE A 268 -16.04 0.29 11.29
C PHE A 268 -14.51 0.42 11.09
N LEU A 269 -14.02 0.21 9.86
CA LEU A 269 -12.60 0.34 9.53
C LEU A 269 -12.11 1.78 9.68
N GLU A 270 -12.89 2.77 9.23
CA GLU A 270 -12.57 4.19 9.43
C GLU A 270 -12.47 4.55 10.92
N LYS A 271 -13.41 4.08 11.75
CA LYS A 271 -13.36 4.27 13.20
C LYS A 271 -12.14 3.59 13.83
N GLN A 272 -11.80 2.38 13.41
CA GLN A 272 -10.60 1.71 13.89
C GLN A 272 -9.31 2.46 13.51
N ASN A 273 -9.22 2.95 12.28
CA ASN A 273 -8.07 3.75 11.86
C ASN A 273 -7.94 5.06 12.65
N LYS A 274 -9.05 5.79 12.86
CA LYS A 274 -9.05 6.99 13.69
C LYS A 274 -8.58 6.70 15.11
N TYR A 275 -9.09 5.61 15.69
CA TYR A 275 -8.66 5.16 17.01
C TYR A 275 -7.17 4.86 17.05
N PHE A 276 -6.67 4.10 16.07
CA PHE A 276 -5.26 3.74 15.98
C PHE A 276 -4.34 4.96 15.86
N LEU A 277 -4.69 5.93 15.01
CA LEU A 277 -3.94 7.17 14.84
C LEU A 277 -3.94 8.01 16.13
N PHE A 278 -5.11 8.14 16.76
CA PHE A 278 -5.27 8.88 18.01
C PHE A 278 -4.41 8.27 19.12
N VAL A 279 -4.54 6.96 19.35
CA VAL A 279 -3.86 6.25 20.42
C VAL A 279 -2.34 6.30 20.28
N ASN A 280 -1.83 6.20 19.04
CA ASN A 280 -0.38 6.23 18.80
C ASN A 280 0.27 7.60 19.02
N GLY A 281 -0.51 8.68 19.08
CA GLY A 281 -0.02 10.02 19.37
C GLY A 281 0.35 10.27 20.85
N PHE A 282 -0.02 9.35 21.75
CA PHE A 282 0.15 9.58 23.20
C PHE A 282 0.99 8.51 23.90
N ASP A 283 1.67 8.90 24.96
CA ASP A 283 2.41 7.99 25.85
C ASP A 283 1.50 7.47 26.98
N TRP A 284 0.65 6.49 26.65
CA TRP A 284 -0.25 5.84 27.61
C TRP A 284 0.48 5.00 28.66
N SER A 285 1.71 4.56 28.36
CA SER A 285 2.47 3.64 29.23
C SER A 285 3.28 4.32 30.32
N SER A 286 3.47 5.62 30.23
CA SER A 286 4.27 6.39 31.21
C SER A 286 3.68 6.45 32.61
N GLY A 287 2.37 6.17 32.75
CA GLY A 287 1.65 6.39 34.00
C GLY A 287 1.53 7.87 34.38
N LYS A 288 1.68 8.77 33.42
CA LYS A 288 1.64 10.24 33.60
C LYS A 288 0.50 10.81 32.78
N ILE A 289 -0.09 11.88 33.29
CA ILE A 289 -1.14 12.65 32.65
C ILE A 289 -0.85 14.14 32.76
N ARG A 290 -1.33 14.94 31.83
CA ARG A 290 -1.27 16.39 31.89
C ARG A 290 -2.60 16.92 32.46
N ASP A 291 -2.55 17.71 33.49
CA ASP A 291 -3.73 18.37 34.07
C ASP A 291 -4.18 19.61 33.26
N GLU A 292 -5.27 20.23 33.70
CA GLU A 292 -5.85 21.41 33.04
C GLU A 292 -4.89 22.62 32.99
N ASP A 293 -3.95 22.73 33.94
CA ASP A 293 -2.93 23.76 33.97
C ASP A 293 -1.70 23.44 33.13
N GLY A 294 -1.70 22.26 32.47
CA GLY A 294 -0.59 21.77 31.67
C GLY A 294 0.52 21.09 32.46
N THR A 295 0.36 20.92 33.79
CA THR A 295 1.33 20.25 34.66
C THR A 295 1.27 18.73 34.47
N ILE A 296 2.45 18.11 34.46
CA ILE A 296 2.53 16.64 34.33
C ILE A 296 2.46 16.03 35.72
N ILE A 297 1.45 15.21 35.96
CA ILE A 297 1.21 14.49 37.20
C ILE A 297 1.26 12.98 37.03
N ASN A 298 1.61 12.26 38.09
CA ASN A 298 1.53 10.80 38.08
C ASN A 298 0.06 10.36 38.22
N TYR A 299 -0.35 9.46 37.33
CA TYR A 299 -1.68 8.86 37.28
C TYR A 299 -1.59 7.34 37.16
N PRO A 300 -1.32 6.61 38.27
CA PRO A 300 -1.11 5.17 38.24
C PRO A 300 -2.20 4.36 37.53
N PRO A 301 -3.49 4.75 37.55
CA PRO A 301 -4.54 4.02 36.84
C PRO A 301 -4.30 3.96 35.32
N LEU A 302 -3.55 4.91 34.76
CA LEU A 302 -3.23 4.91 33.33
C LEU A 302 -2.43 3.67 32.91
N ILE A 303 -1.57 3.14 33.78
CA ILE A 303 -0.76 1.96 33.50
C ILE A 303 -1.65 0.72 33.29
N GLU A 304 -2.73 0.59 34.06
CA GLU A 304 -3.70 -0.50 33.87
C GLU A 304 -4.58 -0.25 32.64
N LEU A 305 -5.04 0.97 32.46
CA LEU A 305 -5.86 1.37 31.31
C LEU A 305 -5.09 1.30 29.99
N SER A 306 -3.78 1.53 30.01
CA SER A 306 -2.94 1.43 28.79
C SER A 306 -3.01 0.05 28.14
N ARG A 307 -3.21 -1.03 28.93
CA ARG A 307 -3.39 -2.40 28.42
C ARG A 307 -4.72 -2.58 27.66
N MET A 308 -5.71 -1.73 27.93
CA MET A 308 -6.99 -1.75 27.22
C MET A 308 -6.94 -0.84 25.98
N ILE A 309 -6.14 0.23 26.06
CA ILE A 309 -6.00 1.27 25.03
C ILE A 309 -5.03 0.81 23.94
N LEU A 310 -3.89 0.24 24.31
CA LEU A 310 -2.89 -0.22 23.35
C LEU A 310 -3.33 -1.58 22.78
N PRO A 311 -3.46 -1.69 21.45
CA PRO A 311 -3.75 -2.97 20.82
C PRO A 311 -2.62 -3.96 21.11
N VAL A 312 -2.99 -5.17 21.55
CA VAL A 312 -2.06 -6.30 21.80
C VAL A 312 -1.51 -6.87 20.50
#